data_0f8bff5ec0752c95bb9411f128ce11da
#
_entry.id   0f8bff5ec0752c95bb9411f128ce11da
#
_cell.length_a   1.000
_cell.length_b   1.000
_cell.length_c   1.000
_cell.angle_alpha   90.00
_cell.angle_beta   90.00
_cell.angle_gamma   90.00
#
_symmetry.space_group_name_H-M   'P 1'
#
loop_
_entity.id
_entity.type
_entity.pdbx_description
1 polymer ?
#
loop_
_entity_poly.entity_id
_entity_poly.type
_entity_poly.pdbx_seq_one_letter_code
_entity_poly.pdbx_strand_id
1 'polypeptide(L)'
;PETLTPYGIKTLILNESCVHLDKNRPRASLDLLYSEVERLGKIFRKEAKAKKLIKNWKSRVSEIKSKLVNYSGKRVFLYDSGEDKPFTAGKFAMPTAMIEALGAENITSNMDTSWGRTSWEAVAAADPEFLILLDYQSGGGAADLMAFLKSHPAMKYTSAVKNEAYVAIRYEELTPGPANIEAMAKMAEAMKEVF
;
A
#
# COMPACT_ATOMS: atom_id res chain seq x y z
N PRO A 1 7.63 23.21 6.97
CA PRO A 1 7.10 24.49 6.42
C PRO A 1 7.72 25.71 7.08
N GLU A 2 7.77 25.74 8.40
CA GLU A 2 8.24 26.90 9.19
C GLU A 2 9.65 27.35 8.81
N THR A 3 10.55 26.42 8.54
CA THR A 3 11.94 26.69 8.14
C THR A 3 12.04 27.40 6.77
N LEU A 4 11.06 27.21 5.88
CA LEU A 4 11.06 27.75 4.52
C LEU A 4 10.24 29.05 4.38
N THR A 5 9.32 29.28 5.31
CA THR A 5 8.44 30.47 5.30
C THR A 5 9.23 31.81 5.33
N PRO A 6 10.34 31.97 6.12
CA PRO A 6 11.12 33.21 6.12
C PRO A 6 11.75 33.54 4.77
N TYR A 7 11.92 32.54 3.89
CA TYR A 7 12.47 32.74 2.55
C TYR A 7 11.39 32.94 1.48
N GLY A 8 10.13 33.11 1.86
CA GLY A 8 9.02 33.28 0.93
C GLY A 8 8.65 32.00 0.15
N ILE A 9 9.18 30.84 0.55
CA ILE A 9 8.92 29.57 -0.11
C ILE A 9 7.60 29.01 0.39
N LYS A 10 6.66 28.85 -0.53
CA LYS A 10 5.35 28.21 -0.26
C LYS A 10 5.52 26.68 -0.27
N THR A 11 5.00 26.01 0.75
CA THR A 11 5.05 24.55 0.88
C THR A 11 3.65 23.97 0.76
N LEU A 12 3.57 22.82 0.13
CA LEU A 12 2.37 21.97 0.08
C LEU A 12 2.74 20.60 0.67
N ILE A 13 1.99 20.17 1.67
CA ILE A 13 2.13 18.84 2.23
C ILE A 13 0.95 18.01 1.74
N LEU A 14 1.22 16.84 1.19
CA LEU A 14 0.18 15.89 0.79
C LEU A 14 -0.45 15.28 2.03
N ASN A 15 -1.76 15.00 1.97
CA ASN A 15 -2.51 14.52 3.13
C ASN A 15 -1.95 13.20 3.69
N GLU A 16 -1.47 12.31 2.84
CA GLU A 16 -0.89 11.05 3.28
C GLU A 16 0.44 11.27 4.05
N SER A 17 1.18 12.32 3.70
CA SER A 17 2.45 12.68 4.37
C SER A 17 2.25 13.49 5.65
N CYS A 18 1.02 13.90 5.98
CA CYS A 18 0.69 14.72 7.15
C CYS A 18 0.67 13.93 8.48
N VAL A 19 1.30 12.76 8.56
CA VAL A 19 1.27 11.86 9.73
C VAL A 19 1.58 12.57 11.06
N HIS A 20 2.50 13.50 11.01
CA HIS A 20 2.99 14.19 12.22
C HIS A 20 2.32 15.54 12.49
N LEU A 21 1.51 16.04 11.55
CA LEU A 21 0.92 17.38 11.62
C LEU A 21 -0.58 17.38 11.90
N ASP A 22 -1.29 16.32 11.54
CA ASP A 22 -2.73 16.21 11.74
C ASP A 22 -3.09 14.84 12.33
N LYS A 23 -3.52 14.85 13.58
CA LYS A 23 -3.98 13.66 14.30
C LYS A 23 -5.37 13.18 13.84
N ASN A 24 -6.16 14.05 13.22
CA ASN A 24 -7.51 13.79 12.75
C ASN A 24 -7.58 13.46 11.26
N ARG A 25 -6.46 13.15 10.63
CA ARG A 25 -6.43 12.85 9.21
C ARG A 25 -7.30 11.63 8.87
N PRO A 26 -7.89 11.60 7.69
CA PRO A 26 -8.69 10.46 7.24
C PRO A 26 -7.79 9.22 7.03
N ARG A 27 -8.41 8.04 7.19
CA ARG A 27 -7.82 6.77 6.77
C ARG A 27 -7.43 6.83 5.29
N ALA A 28 -6.37 6.13 4.90
CA ALA A 28 -5.97 6.03 3.50
C ALA A 28 -7.13 5.47 2.65
N SER A 29 -7.33 6.07 1.49
CA SER A 29 -8.34 5.63 0.52
C SER A 29 -7.97 6.09 -0.89
N LEU A 30 -8.53 5.46 -1.91
CA LEU A 30 -8.38 5.93 -3.28
C LEU A 30 -8.99 7.32 -3.48
N ASP A 31 -10.06 7.65 -2.74
CA ASP A 31 -10.66 8.99 -2.80
C ASP A 31 -9.72 10.06 -2.26
N LEU A 32 -8.90 9.73 -1.24
CA LEU A 32 -7.85 10.62 -0.77
C LEU A 32 -6.83 10.90 -1.87
N LEU A 33 -6.37 9.86 -2.59
CA LEU A 33 -5.48 10.02 -3.75
C LEU A 33 -6.11 10.90 -4.84
N TYR A 34 -7.40 10.69 -5.16
CA TYR A 34 -8.10 11.49 -6.16
C TYR A 34 -8.20 12.95 -5.73
N SER A 35 -8.49 13.22 -4.46
CA SER A 35 -8.59 14.58 -3.92
C SER A 35 -7.24 15.31 -3.98
N GLU A 36 -6.13 14.62 -3.74
CA GLU A 36 -4.80 15.21 -3.87
C GLU A 36 -4.48 15.60 -5.32
N VAL A 37 -4.82 14.74 -6.28
CA VAL A 37 -4.66 15.06 -7.72
C VAL A 37 -5.51 16.25 -8.12
N GLU A 38 -6.74 16.36 -7.61
CA GLU A 38 -7.59 17.52 -7.85
C GLU A 38 -7.00 18.80 -7.27
N ARG A 39 -6.48 18.73 -6.04
CA ARG A 39 -5.81 19.85 -5.36
C ARG A 39 -4.56 20.32 -6.10
N LEU A 40 -3.72 19.38 -6.57
CA LEU A 40 -2.57 19.69 -7.41
C LEU A 40 -3.02 20.32 -8.76
N GLY A 41 -4.10 19.80 -9.36
CA GLY A 41 -4.70 20.36 -10.56
C GLY A 41 -5.05 21.84 -10.41
N LYS A 42 -5.67 22.23 -9.29
CA LYS A 42 -6.00 23.62 -8.96
C LYS A 42 -4.74 24.47 -8.78
N ILE A 43 -3.75 23.99 -8.03
CA ILE A 43 -2.50 24.73 -7.76
C ILE A 43 -1.74 25.02 -9.06
N PHE A 44 -1.66 24.05 -9.95
CA PHE A 44 -0.94 24.17 -11.22
C PHE A 44 -1.80 24.66 -12.38
N ARG A 45 -3.06 25.04 -12.15
CA ARG A 45 -4.04 25.47 -13.19
C ARG A 45 -4.18 24.41 -14.30
N LYS A 46 -4.32 23.16 -13.89
CA LYS A 46 -4.47 21.98 -14.77
C LYS A 46 -5.69 21.15 -14.42
N GLU A 47 -6.76 21.80 -13.97
CA GLU A 47 -7.99 21.15 -13.47
C GLU A 47 -8.58 20.17 -14.48
N ALA A 48 -8.59 20.55 -15.77
CA ALA A 48 -9.10 19.67 -16.82
C ALA A 48 -8.28 18.37 -16.97
N LYS A 49 -6.92 18.49 -16.84
CA LYS A 49 -6.04 17.31 -16.85
C LYS A 49 -6.25 16.44 -15.62
N ALA A 50 -6.35 17.05 -14.43
CA ALA A 50 -6.62 16.34 -13.19
C ALA A 50 -7.95 15.57 -13.26
N LYS A 51 -9.03 16.20 -13.68
CA LYS A 51 -10.34 15.57 -13.86
C LYS A 51 -10.29 14.39 -14.84
N LYS A 52 -9.61 14.56 -15.98
CA LYS A 52 -9.44 13.48 -16.96
C LYS A 52 -8.66 12.30 -16.38
N LEU A 53 -7.57 12.57 -15.65
CA LEU A 53 -6.74 11.54 -15.00
C LEU A 53 -7.57 10.76 -13.98
N ILE A 54 -8.27 11.45 -13.07
CA ILE A 54 -9.12 10.83 -12.05
C ILE A 54 -10.22 9.98 -12.70
N LYS A 55 -10.86 10.47 -13.74
CA LYS A 55 -11.88 9.71 -14.48
C LYS A 55 -11.29 8.41 -15.04
N ASN A 56 -10.13 8.46 -15.66
CA ASN A 56 -9.46 7.29 -16.21
C ASN A 56 -9.10 6.27 -15.10
N TRP A 57 -8.58 6.75 -13.96
CA TRP A 57 -8.26 5.89 -12.82
C TRP A 57 -9.49 5.23 -12.22
N LYS A 58 -10.58 5.97 -12.03
CA LYS A 58 -11.85 5.41 -11.55
C LYS A 58 -12.38 4.34 -12.50
N SER A 59 -12.30 4.58 -13.80
CA SER A 59 -12.69 3.59 -14.82
C SER A 59 -11.81 2.33 -14.73
N ARG A 60 -10.49 2.51 -14.61
CA ARG A 60 -9.55 1.38 -14.50
C ARG A 60 -9.76 0.58 -13.21
N VAL A 61 -9.96 1.27 -12.07
CA VAL A 61 -10.29 0.60 -10.80
C VAL A 61 -11.60 -0.18 -10.91
N SER A 62 -12.61 0.38 -11.57
CA SER A 62 -13.88 -0.33 -11.82
C SER A 62 -13.67 -1.58 -12.69
N GLU A 63 -12.85 -1.50 -13.73
CA GLU A 63 -12.49 -2.64 -14.56
C GLU A 63 -11.76 -3.72 -13.75
N ILE A 64 -10.76 -3.35 -12.93
CA ILE A 64 -10.06 -4.28 -12.03
C ILE A 64 -11.08 -4.97 -11.14
N LYS A 65 -11.93 -4.20 -10.45
CA LYS A 65 -12.94 -4.74 -9.53
C LYS A 65 -13.95 -5.66 -10.20
N SER A 66 -14.32 -5.41 -11.45
CA SER A 66 -15.27 -6.26 -12.18
C SER A 66 -14.75 -7.66 -12.49
N LYS A 67 -13.44 -7.85 -12.41
CA LYS A 67 -12.75 -9.12 -12.65
C LYS A 67 -12.37 -9.86 -11.37
N LEU A 68 -12.61 -9.24 -10.20
CA LEU A 68 -12.28 -9.84 -8.91
C LEU A 68 -13.24 -10.97 -8.57
N VAL A 69 -12.70 -12.00 -7.95
CA VAL A 69 -13.46 -12.93 -7.12
C VAL A 69 -13.69 -12.30 -5.74
N ASN A 70 -14.47 -12.94 -4.89
CA ASN A 70 -14.72 -12.41 -3.55
C ASN A 70 -13.48 -12.62 -2.66
N TYR A 71 -12.79 -11.52 -2.34
CA TYR A 71 -11.65 -11.52 -1.40
C TYR A 71 -12.04 -11.11 0.02
N SER A 72 -13.33 -11.04 0.35
CA SER A 72 -13.79 -10.68 1.70
C SER A 72 -13.23 -11.63 2.75
N GLY A 73 -12.61 -11.06 3.78
CA GLY A 73 -11.95 -11.81 4.85
C GLY A 73 -10.60 -12.41 4.49
N LYS A 74 -10.09 -12.19 3.25
CA LYS A 74 -8.74 -12.63 2.86
C LYS A 74 -7.69 -11.74 3.49
N ARG A 75 -6.78 -12.36 4.26
CA ARG A 75 -5.77 -11.67 5.05
C ARG A 75 -4.49 -11.48 4.25
N VAL A 76 -4.13 -10.22 4.06
CA VAL A 76 -2.94 -9.81 3.31
C VAL A 76 -1.94 -9.15 4.26
N PHE A 77 -0.69 -9.46 4.12
CA PHE A 77 0.40 -8.79 4.83
C PHE A 77 1.38 -8.16 3.84
N LEU A 78 1.68 -6.89 4.04
CA LEU A 78 2.75 -6.22 3.31
C LEU A 78 4.05 -6.30 4.12
N TYR A 79 5.10 -6.83 3.52
CA TYR A 79 6.43 -6.85 4.09
C TYR A 79 7.38 -5.99 3.27
N ASP A 80 7.82 -4.90 3.89
CA ASP A 80 8.76 -3.96 3.30
C ASP A 80 10.20 -4.40 3.59
N SER A 81 10.55 -4.52 4.85
CA SER A 81 11.91 -4.76 5.34
C SER A 81 11.91 -5.08 6.84
N GLY A 82 13.10 -5.31 7.40
CA GLY A 82 13.33 -5.44 8.83
C GLY A 82 13.22 -6.89 9.30
N GLU A 83 14.38 -7.51 9.55
CA GLU A 83 14.47 -8.91 10.01
C GLU A 83 14.07 -9.07 11.47
N ASP A 84 14.44 -8.13 12.33
CA ASP A 84 14.13 -8.14 13.76
C ASP A 84 12.63 -7.89 14.01
N LYS A 85 12.11 -6.84 13.37
CA LYS A 85 10.70 -6.45 13.41
C LYS A 85 10.28 -6.00 12.02
N PRO A 86 9.24 -6.61 11.44
CA PRO A 86 8.83 -6.27 10.10
C PRO A 86 8.33 -4.83 10.02
N PHE A 87 8.80 -4.11 9.01
CA PHE A 87 8.29 -2.80 8.63
C PHE A 87 7.16 -2.99 7.62
N THR A 88 6.05 -2.31 7.84
CA THR A 88 4.80 -2.58 7.13
C THR A 88 3.90 -1.34 7.04
N ALA A 89 2.84 -1.45 6.26
CA ALA A 89 1.83 -0.41 6.04
C ALA A 89 0.72 -0.47 7.10
N GLY A 90 0.47 0.64 7.78
CA GLY A 90 -0.66 0.83 8.69
C GLY A 90 -1.87 1.49 8.01
N LYS A 91 -2.83 1.97 8.83
CA LYS A 91 -4.13 2.47 8.36
C LYS A 91 -4.09 3.71 7.47
N PHE A 92 -2.98 4.45 7.50
CA PHE A 92 -2.82 5.69 6.72
C PHE A 92 -1.90 5.53 5.50
N ALA A 93 -1.44 4.31 5.21
CA ALA A 93 -0.60 4.05 4.05
C ALA A 93 -1.42 3.71 2.81
N MET A 94 -0.96 4.14 1.64
CA MET A 94 -1.61 3.85 0.36
C MET A 94 -1.80 2.35 0.10
N PRO A 95 -0.84 1.46 0.41
CA PRO A 95 -1.04 0.01 0.24
C PRO A 95 -2.25 -0.54 0.97
N THR A 96 -2.55 -0.05 2.19
CA THR A 96 -3.76 -0.45 2.92
C THR A 96 -5.02 -0.08 2.14
N ALA A 97 -5.07 1.14 1.58
CA ALA A 97 -6.19 1.57 0.74
C ALA A 97 -6.33 0.70 -0.53
N MET A 98 -5.21 0.28 -1.11
CA MET A 98 -5.20 -0.57 -2.31
C MET A 98 -5.71 -1.98 -2.00
N ILE A 99 -5.24 -2.61 -0.93
CA ILE A 99 -5.68 -3.93 -0.46
C ILE A 99 -7.20 -3.92 -0.17
N GLU A 100 -7.66 -2.92 0.60
CA GLU A 100 -9.07 -2.78 0.96
C GLU A 100 -9.95 -2.46 -0.25
N ALA A 101 -9.45 -1.69 -1.21
CA ALA A 101 -10.17 -1.43 -2.46
C ALA A 101 -10.34 -2.70 -3.31
N LEU A 102 -9.46 -3.69 -3.19
CA LEU A 102 -9.61 -5.01 -3.79
C LEU A 102 -10.55 -5.94 -2.99
N GLY A 103 -11.00 -5.52 -1.81
CA GLY A 103 -11.92 -6.30 -0.98
C GLY A 103 -11.25 -7.22 0.03
N ALA A 104 -9.92 -7.20 0.12
CA ALA A 104 -9.15 -7.97 1.10
C ALA A 104 -8.86 -7.13 2.37
N GLU A 105 -8.28 -7.75 3.37
CA GLU A 105 -7.93 -7.14 4.65
C GLU A 105 -6.41 -7.06 4.81
N ASN A 106 -5.88 -5.84 5.04
CA ASN A 106 -4.51 -5.70 5.52
C ASN A 106 -4.49 -6.02 7.02
N ILE A 107 -3.77 -7.07 7.45
CA ILE A 107 -3.72 -7.50 8.86
C ILE A 107 -3.15 -6.44 9.80
N THR A 108 -2.45 -5.45 9.29
CA THR A 108 -1.89 -4.31 10.03
C THR A 108 -2.66 -3.01 9.85
N SER A 109 -3.87 -3.09 9.29
CA SER A 109 -4.74 -1.94 9.00
C SER A 109 -5.23 -1.16 10.23
N ASN A 110 -5.07 -1.72 11.43
CA ASN A 110 -5.42 -1.09 12.70
C ASN A 110 -4.26 -0.28 13.31
N MET A 111 -3.04 -0.39 12.79
CA MET A 111 -1.88 0.38 13.27
C MET A 111 -2.11 1.88 13.00
N ASP A 112 -2.00 2.71 14.05
CA ASP A 112 -2.23 4.16 14.00
C ASP A 112 -1.05 4.93 13.37
N THR A 113 -0.61 4.46 12.22
CA THR A 113 0.51 5.02 11.46
C THR A 113 0.31 4.85 9.96
N SER A 114 1.10 5.53 9.11
CA SER A 114 1.26 5.18 7.70
C SER A 114 2.15 3.95 7.57
N TRP A 115 3.37 4.07 8.02
CA TRP A 115 4.36 3.00 8.00
C TRP A 115 4.91 2.80 9.40
N GLY A 116 5.08 1.57 9.81
CA GLY A 116 5.54 1.25 11.16
C GLY A 116 6.03 -0.17 11.31
N ARG A 117 6.50 -0.49 12.50
CA ARG A 117 6.97 -1.83 12.83
C ARG A 117 5.93 -2.55 13.65
N THR A 118 5.79 -3.85 13.39
CA THR A 118 5.02 -4.79 14.21
C THR A 118 5.93 -5.91 14.71
N SER A 119 5.38 -6.96 15.28
CA SER A 119 6.16 -8.16 15.66
C SER A 119 5.85 -9.33 14.72
N TRP A 120 6.83 -10.21 14.54
CA TRP A 120 6.65 -11.43 13.75
C TRP A 120 5.62 -12.37 14.35
N GLU A 121 5.51 -12.39 15.68
CA GLU A 121 4.51 -13.18 16.40
C GLU A 121 3.10 -12.70 16.09
N ALA A 122 2.88 -11.37 16.06
CA ALA A 122 1.58 -10.81 15.71
C ALA A 122 1.21 -11.12 14.24
N VAL A 123 2.17 -11.03 13.32
CA VAL A 123 1.95 -11.38 11.91
C VAL A 123 1.64 -12.88 11.77
N ALA A 124 2.42 -13.74 12.41
CA ALA A 124 2.20 -15.18 12.36
C ALA A 124 0.86 -15.60 12.99
N ALA A 125 0.47 -14.96 14.11
CA ALA A 125 -0.81 -15.23 14.76
C ALA A 125 -2.01 -14.80 13.89
N ALA A 126 -1.84 -13.75 13.07
CA ALA A 126 -2.86 -13.34 12.10
C ALA A 126 -2.94 -14.27 10.89
N ASP A 127 -1.95 -15.12 10.68
CA ASP A 127 -1.85 -16.09 9.57
C ASP A 127 -2.24 -15.51 8.21
N PRO A 128 -1.45 -14.59 7.64
CA PRO A 128 -1.75 -14.03 6.32
C PRO A 128 -1.82 -15.13 5.26
N GLU A 129 -2.79 -14.99 4.35
CA GLU A 129 -3.01 -15.91 3.23
C GLU A 129 -2.29 -15.44 1.96
N PHE A 130 -1.91 -14.15 1.91
CA PHE A 130 -1.20 -13.55 0.79
C PHE A 130 -0.19 -12.50 1.26
N LEU A 131 0.94 -12.38 0.56
CA LEU A 131 1.99 -11.40 0.87
C LEU A 131 2.16 -10.40 -0.27
N ILE A 132 2.40 -9.16 0.09
CA ILE A 132 2.94 -8.15 -0.80
C ILE A 132 4.38 -7.90 -0.35
N LEU A 133 5.35 -8.27 -1.19
CA LEU A 133 6.76 -8.08 -0.90
C LEU A 133 7.26 -6.84 -1.62
N LEU A 134 7.83 -5.91 -0.87
CA LEU A 134 8.35 -4.67 -1.42
C LEU A 134 9.67 -4.92 -2.15
N ASP A 135 9.70 -4.63 -3.44
CA ASP A 135 10.87 -4.81 -4.27
C ASP A 135 11.57 -3.46 -4.52
N TYR A 136 12.72 -3.26 -3.89
CA TYR A 136 13.57 -2.10 -4.10
C TYR A 136 14.47 -2.22 -5.34
N GLN A 137 14.42 -3.34 -6.06
CA GLN A 137 15.25 -3.62 -7.23
C GLN A 137 16.77 -3.56 -6.94
N SER A 138 17.13 -3.70 -5.67
CA SER A 138 18.52 -3.77 -5.20
C SER A 138 18.73 -5.09 -4.45
N GLY A 139 19.90 -5.68 -4.55
CA GLY A 139 20.14 -7.01 -3.99
C GLY A 139 19.27 -8.07 -4.66
N GLY A 140 18.76 -9.01 -3.90
CA GLY A 140 17.85 -10.08 -4.37
C GLY A 140 16.38 -9.69 -4.39
N GLY A 141 16.01 -8.47 -3.98
CA GLY A 141 14.64 -7.95 -4.02
C GLY A 141 13.64 -8.83 -3.27
N ALA A 142 12.46 -9.03 -3.86
CA ALA A 142 11.40 -9.84 -3.26
C ALA A 142 11.80 -11.32 -3.04
N ALA A 143 12.74 -11.85 -3.82
CA ALA A 143 13.22 -13.22 -3.64
C ALA A 143 13.97 -13.39 -2.32
N ASP A 144 14.80 -12.42 -1.93
CA ASP A 144 15.50 -12.44 -0.64
C ASP A 144 14.52 -12.30 0.53
N LEU A 145 13.51 -11.43 0.39
CA LEU A 145 12.44 -11.29 1.39
C LEU A 145 11.69 -12.61 1.59
N MET A 146 11.36 -13.31 0.51
CA MET A 146 10.67 -14.61 0.60
C MET A 146 11.59 -15.67 1.18
N ALA A 147 12.88 -15.72 0.82
CA ALA A 147 13.86 -16.65 1.39
C ALA A 147 14.00 -16.44 2.90
N PHE A 148 14.06 -15.20 3.35
CA PHE A 148 14.04 -14.87 4.77
C PHE A 148 12.78 -15.38 5.46
N LEU A 149 11.58 -15.11 4.91
CA LEU A 149 10.31 -15.56 5.51
C LEU A 149 10.22 -17.10 5.61
N LYS A 150 10.72 -17.83 4.60
CA LYS A 150 10.79 -19.29 4.61
C LYS A 150 11.71 -19.83 5.69
N SER A 151 12.74 -19.10 6.07
CA SER A 151 13.68 -19.49 7.15
C SER A 151 13.25 -19.01 8.54
N HIS A 152 12.35 -18.01 8.60
CA HIS A 152 11.95 -17.38 9.86
C HIS A 152 11.11 -18.33 10.73
N PRO A 153 11.44 -18.51 12.02
CA PRO A 153 10.83 -19.54 12.88
C PRO A 153 9.30 -19.46 12.97
N ALA A 154 8.73 -18.25 12.99
CA ALA A 154 7.28 -18.06 13.06
C ALA A 154 6.62 -18.04 11.68
N MET A 155 7.23 -17.33 10.69
CA MET A 155 6.59 -17.07 9.40
C MET A 155 6.52 -18.30 8.48
N LYS A 156 7.48 -19.21 8.56
CA LYS A 156 7.52 -20.43 7.73
C LYS A 156 6.28 -21.33 7.85
N TYR A 157 5.50 -21.14 8.90
CA TYR A 157 4.27 -21.91 9.15
C TYR A 157 3.00 -21.20 8.69
N THR A 158 3.06 -19.93 8.30
CA THR A 158 1.91 -19.19 7.82
C THR A 158 1.43 -19.69 6.46
N SER A 159 0.14 -19.51 6.20
CA SER A 159 -0.51 -19.98 4.98
C SER A 159 0.15 -19.39 3.73
N ALA A 160 0.43 -18.09 3.71
CA ALA A 160 1.06 -17.43 2.57
C ALA A 160 2.48 -17.94 2.27
N VAL A 161 3.31 -18.16 3.30
CA VAL A 161 4.69 -18.63 3.09
C VAL A 161 4.73 -20.09 2.64
N LYS A 162 3.88 -20.96 3.20
CA LYS A 162 3.77 -22.37 2.78
C LYS A 162 3.35 -22.53 1.32
N ASN A 163 2.42 -21.67 0.89
CA ASN A 163 1.86 -21.73 -0.46
C ASN A 163 2.62 -20.86 -1.47
N GLU A 164 3.66 -20.16 -1.04
CA GLU A 164 4.37 -19.15 -1.85
C GLU A 164 3.43 -18.13 -2.48
N ALA A 165 2.37 -17.77 -1.74
CA ALA A 165 1.31 -16.87 -2.17
C ALA A 165 1.75 -15.41 -1.99
N TYR A 166 2.38 -14.83 -3.00
CA TYR A 166 2.86 -13.45 -2.93
C TYR A 166 2.90 -12.74 -4.28
N VAL A 167 3.01 -11.42 -4.20
CA VAL A 167 3.35 -10.56 -5.33
C VAL A 167 4.49 -9.61 -4.95
N ALA A 168 5.43 -9.41 -5.86
CA ALA A 168 6.48 -8.40 -5.75
C ALA A 168 5.96 -7.07 -6.32
N ILE A 169 5.97 -6.02 -5.51
CA ILE A 169 5.55 -4.67 -5.92
C ILE A 169 6.69 -3.70 -5.62
N ARG A 170 7.03 -2.87 -6.60
CA ARG A 170 8.11 -1.90 -6.46
C ARG A 170 7.74 -0.76 -5.52
N TYR A 171 8.73 -0.14 -4.91
CA TYR A 171 8.56 0.95 -3.94
C TYR A 171 7.67 2.09 -4.48
N GLU A 172 7.94 2.56 -5.71
CA GLU A 172 7.18 3.65 -6.33
C GLU A 172 5.72 3.29 -6.66
N GLU A 173 5.40 2.01 -6.72
CA GLU A 173 4.04 1.51 -6.96
C GLU A 173 3.19 1.49 -5.67
N LEU A 174 3.82 1.64 -4.50
CA LEU A 174 3.17 1.65 -3.18
C LEU A 174 3.13 3.03 -2.54
N THR A 175 3.90 3.98 -3.05
CA THR A 175 3.80 5.39 -2.63
C THR A 175 2.66 6.08 -3.38
N PRO A 176 1.96 7.08 -2.78
CA PRO A 176 0.84 7.75 -3.43
C PRO A 176 1.20 8.32 -4.78
N GLY A 177 0.59 7.82 -5.84
CA GLY A 177 0.89 8.27 -7.19
C GLY A 177 0.17 7.50 -8.29
N PRO A 178 0.47 7.85 -9.56
CA PRO A 178 -0.16 7.25 -10.73
C PRO A 178 0.02 5.73 -10.83
N ALA A 179 1.15 5.21 -10.32
CA ALA A 179 1.49 3.80 -10.40
C ALA A 179 0.61 2.90 -9.51
N ASN A 180 -0.08 3.46 -8.51
CA ASN A 180 -0.92 2.68 -7.59
C ASN A 180 -2.02 1.89 -8.30
N ILE A 181 -2.61 2.46 -9.36
CA ILE A 181 -3.73 1.81 -10.06
C ILE A 181 -3.27 0.55 -10.79
N GLU A 182 -2.12 0.59 -11.45
CA GLU A 182 -1.58 -0.60 -12.12
C GLU A 182 -0.96 -1.59 -11.11
N ALA A 183 -0.43 -1.12 -9.98
CA ALA A 183 -0.05 -2.00 -8.87
C ALA A 183 -1.25 -2.77 -8.32
N MET A 184 -2.42 -2.13 -8.19
CA MET A 184 -3.66 -2.83 -7.83
C MET A 184 -4.03 -3.91 -8.85
N ALA A 185 -3.82 -3.68 -10.15
CA ALA A 185 -4.06 -4.70 -11.17
C ALA A 185 -3.11 -5.90 -11.01
N LYS A 186 -1.82 -5.65 -10.71
CA LYS A 186 -0.85 -6.71 -10.42
C LYS A 186 -1.23 -7.51 -9.17
N MET A 187 -1.62 -6.82 -8.08
CA MET A 187 -2.09 -7.48 -6.86
C MET A 187 -3.31 -8.35 -7.15
N ALA A 188 -4.31 -7.82 -7.86
CA ALA A 188 -5.54 -8.52 -8.19
C ALA A 188 -5.29 -9.79 -9.01
N GLU A 189 -4.40 -9.72 -10.02
CA GLU A 189 -4.07 -10.88 -10.84
C GLU A 189 -3.35 -11.96 -10.04
N ALA A 190 -2.35 -11.57 -9.22
CA ALA A 190 -1.64 -12.52 -8.37
C ALA A 190 -2.55 -13.15 -7.29
N MET A 191 -3.46 -12.38 -6.70
CA MET A 191 -4.43 -12.89 -5.72
C MET A 191 -5.41 -13.87 -6.35
N LYS A 192 -5.79 -13.66 -7.62
CA LYS A 192 -6.70 -14.55 -8.36
C LYS A 192 -6.09 -15.94 -8.62
N GLU A 193 -4.76 -16.03 -8.72
CA GLU A 193 -4.06 -17.31 -8.87
C GLU A 193 -4.03 -18.11 -7.57
N VAL A 194 -4.26 -17.45 -6.42
CA VAL A 194 -4.16 -18.05 -5.08
C VAL A 194 -5.55 -18.36 -4.50
N PHE A 195 -6.54 -17.52 -4.77
CA PHE A 195 -7.89 -17.61 -4.20
C PHE A 195 -8.93 -18.01 -5.23
#